data_9701ccb539f38d1f6e00a659bc9fcbc5
#
_entry.id   9701ccb539f38d1f6e00a659bc9fcbc5
#
_cell.length_a   1.000
_cell.length_b   1.000
_cell.length_c   1.000
_cell.angle_alpha   90.00
_cell.angle_beta   90.00
_cell.angle_gamma   90.00
#
_symmetry.space_group_name_H-M   'P 1'
#
loop_
_entity.id
_entity.type
_entity.pdbx_description
1 polymer ?
#
loop_
_entity_poly.entity_id
_entity_poly.type
_entity_poly.pdbx_seq_one_letter_code
_entity_poly.pdbx_strand_id
1 'polypeptide(L)'
;PALGIEVADLPGATCCPAWGTAPSFDLTTWCTISGRNMTIAEEQGIPIMTGCNSCFGVMSEAKHFIEADPSRKKAVNAKLALINREFKGTSEVYHISHVLHEKVGLEKIRESLKYTLDGLKIAVQPGCHILHILGCLCRPCGQVERTGRQ
;
A
#
# COMPACT_ATOMS: atom_id res chain seq x y z
N PRO A 1 17.49 13.03 -6.72
CA PRO A 1 16.22 12.47 -7.21
C PRO A 1 15.36 13.59 -7.79
N ALA A 2 14.87 13.42 -9.03
CA ALA A 2 14.15 14.48 -9.76
C ALA A 2 12.87 14.94 -9.05
N LEU A 3 12.20 14.04 -8.34
CA LEU A 3 10.93 14.32 -7.63
C LEU A 3 11.11 14.69 -6.16
N GLY A 4 12.33 14.71 -5.63
CA GLY A 4 12.63 15.09 -4.24
C GLY A 4 12.12 14.08 -3.19
N ILE A 5 11.85 12.84 -3.59
CA ILE A 5 11.53 11.74 -2.69
C ILE A 5 12.79 10.90 -2.48
N GLU A 6 13.15 10.66 -1.23
CA GLU A 6 14.14 9.68 -0.86
C GLU A 6 13.48 8.31 -0.74
N VAL A 7 14.11 7.30 -1.33
CA VAL A 7 13.60 5.92 -1.32
C VAL A 7 14.66 5.06 -0.66
N ALA A 8 14.26 4.34 0.36
CA ALA A 8 15.09 3.35 1.04
C ALA A 8 14.62 1.94 0.67
N ASP A 9 15.56 1.02 0.57
CA ASP A 9 15.25 -0.39 0.42
C ASP A 9 14.67 -0.97 1.71
N LEU A 10 13.85 -2.00 1.56
CA LEU A 10 13.26 -2.75 2.66
C LEU A 10 13.87 -4.17 2.70
N PRO A 11 15.13 -4.33 3.16
CA PRO A 11 15.84 -5.60 3.12
C PRO A 11 15.12 -6.65 3.98
N GLY A 12 14.99 -7.84 3.42
CA GLY A 12 14.26 -8.94 4.07
C GLY A 12 12.76 -8.93 3.86
N ALA A 13 12.16 -7.93 3.21
CA ALA A 13 10.78 -8.00 2.80
C ALA A 13 10.57 -9.08 1.74
N THR A 14 9.43 -9.74 1.78
CA THR A 14 9.04 -10.76 0.81
C THR A 14 7.82 -10.34 0.02
N CYS A 15 7.54 -11.04 -1.07
CA CYS A 15 6.28 -10.88 -1.77
C CYS A 15 5.09 -11.09 -0.83
N CYS A 16 4.04 -10.32 -1.01
CA CYS A 16 2.81 -10.47 -0.23
C CYS A 16 2.09 -11.77 -0.59
N PRO A 17 1.39 -12.41 0.35
CA PRO A 17 0.59 -13.59 0.05
C PRO A 17 -0.57 -13.21 -0.88
N ALA A 18 -1.01 -14.16 -1.72
CA ALA A 18 -2.06 -13.92 -2.69
C ALA A 18 -3.32 -13.33 -2.02
N TRP A 19 -3.88 -12.32 -2.66
CA TRP A 19 -5.15 -11.72 -2.26
C TRP A 19 -6.32 -12.59 -2.77
N GLY A 20 -7.46 -12.53 -2.09
CA GLY A 20 -8.66 -13.26 -2.46
C GLY A 20 -8.76 -14.65 -1.82
N THR A 21 -8.10 -15.65 -2.37
CA THR A 21 -8.24 -17.03 -1.89
C THR A 21 -7.47 -17.35 -0.61
N ALA A 22 -6.26 -16.82 -0.46
CA ALA A 22 -5.42 -17.13 0.70
C ALA A 22 -6.02 -16.74 2.07
N PRO A 23 -6.64 -15.58 2.25
CA PRO A 23 -7.31 -15.25 3.51
C PRO A 23 -8.51 -16.12 3.84
N SER A 24 -9.13 -16.76 2.83
CA SER A 24 -10.24 -17.71 3.05
C SER A 24 -9.79 -19.02 3.68
N PHE A 25 -8.53 -19.41 3.54
CA PHE A 25 -7.99 -20.61 4.15
C PHE A 25 -7.48 -20.36 5.57
N ASP A 26 -6.67 -19.34 5.77
CA ASP A 26 -6.13 -18.95 7.07
C ASP A 26 -5.83 -17.44 7.11
N LEU A 27 -6.82 -16.69 7.57
CA LEU A 27 -6.72 -15.25 7.69
C LEU A 27 -5.60 -14.81 8.64
N THR A 28 -5.36 -15.56 9.73
CA THR A 28 -4.33 -15.22 10.70
C THR A 28 -2.93 -15.38 10.10
N THR A 29 -2.70 -16.46 9.37
CA THR A 29 -1.41 -16.67 8.68
C THR A 29 -1.21 -15.65 7.57
N TRP A 30 -2.24 -15.33 6.80
CA TRP A 30 -2.21 -14.30 5.77
C TRP A 30 -1.87 -12.92 6.36
N CYS A 31 -2.52 -12.54 7.47
CA CYS A 31 -2.21 -11.32 8.22
C CYS A 31 -0.78 -11.34 8.78
N THR A 32 -0.30 -12.50 9.25
CA THR A 32 1.06 -12.63 9.81
C THR A 32 2.13 -12.39 8.76
N ILE A 33 2.00 -12.96 7.57
CA ILE A 33 2.96 -12.78 6.47
C ILE A 33 2.98 -11.30 6.03
N SER A 34 1.80 -10.70 5.91
CA SER A 34 1.67 -9.28 5.55
C SER A 34 2.21 -8.37 6.65
N GLY A 35 1.87 -8.66 7.91
CA GLY A 35 2.33 -7.95 9.10
C GLY A 35 3.85 -7.99 9.24
N ARG A 36 4.47 -9.13 8.93
CA ARG A 36 5.92 -9.27 8.96
C ARG A 36 6.63 -8.26 8.06
N ASN A 37 6.13 -8.03 6.84
CA ASN A 37 6.72 -7.02 5.96
C ASN A 37 6.55 -5.60 6.54
N MET A 38 5.41 -5.32 7.18
CA MET A 38 5.17 -4.03 7.82
C MET A 38 6.09 -3.81 9.04
N THR A 39 6.39 -4.86 9.82
CA THR A 39 7.33 -4.71 10.96
C THR A 39 8.73 -4.28 10.55
N ILE A 40 9.19 -4.64 9.34
CA ILE A 40 10.51 -4.21 8.84
C ILE A 40 10.54 -2.69 8.63
N ALA A 41 9.47 -2.12 8.09
CA ALA A 41 9.35 -0.68 7.93
C ALA A 41 9.13 0.04 9.27
N GLU A 42 8.39 -0.56 10.19
CA GLU A 42 8.19 -0.04 11.54
C GLU A 42 9.51 0.08 12.31
N GLU A 43 10.42 -0.90 12.18
CA GLU A 43 11.74 -0.88 12.79
C GLU A 43 12.62 0.26 12.23
N GLN A 44 12.42 0.62 10.98
CA GLN A 44 13.11 1.74 10.33
C GLN A 44 12.40 3.08 10.54
N GLY A 45 11.19 3.09 11.08
CA GLY A 45 10.39 4.30 11.29
C GLY A 45 9.94 4.97 9.98
N ILE A 46 9.80 4.20 8.89
CA ILE A 46 9.43 4.72 7.57
C ILE A 46 8.10 4.12 7.07
N PRO A 47 7.37 4.83 6.20
CA PRO A 47 6.22 4.25 5.50
C PRO A 47 6.68 3.30 4.39
N ILE A 48 5.80 2.39 4.00
CA ILE A 48 5.99 1.50 2.86
C ILE A 48 5.42 2.16 1.60
N MET A 49 6.20 2.20 0.53
CA MET A 49 5.72 2.51 -0.80
C MET A 49 5.81 1.26 -1.68
N THR A 50 4.74 0.93 -2.39
CA THR A 50 4.73 -0.18 -3.35
C THR A 50 4.19 0.25 -4.71
N GLY A 51 4.81 -0.26 -5.79
CA GLY A 51 4.30 -0.11 -7.15
C GLY A 51 3.33 -1.22 -7.56
N CYS A 52 3.12 -2.23 -6.72
CA CYS A 52 2.25 -3.36 -7.00
C CYS A 52 0.88 -3.18 -6.35
N ASN A 53 -0.18 -3.16 -7.15
CA ASN A 53 -1.56 -3.02 -6.67
C ASN A 53 -1.94 -4.14 -5.67
N SER A 54 -1.49 -5.37 -5.92
CA SER A 54 -1.76 -6.50 -5.03
C SER A 54 -1.04 -6.35 -3.69
N CYS A 55 0.22 -5.92 -3.68
CA CYS A 55 0.95 -5.68 -2.44
C CYS A 55 0.31 -4.55 -1.62
N PHE A 56 -0.07 -3.45 -2.28
CA PHE A 56 -0.80 -2.37 -1.62
C PHE A 56 -2.10 -2.89 -1.00
N GLY A 57 -2.88 -3.63 -1.79
CA GLY A 57 -4.13 -4.22 -1.34
C GLY A 57 -3.98 -5.12 -0.14
N VAL A 58 -3.11 -6.11 -0.26
CA VAL A 58 -2.86 -7.10 0.79
C VAL A 58 -2.37 -6.45 2.09
N MET A 59 -1.40 -5.55 2.02
CA MET A 59 -0.86 -4.93 3.24
C MET A 59 -1.85 -3.98 3.89
N SER A 60 -2.59 -3.19 3.11
CA SER A 60 -3.59 -2.27 3.65
C SER A 60 -4.76 -3.00 4.31
N GLU A 61 -5.25 -4.06 3.68
CA GLU A 61 -6.35 -4.87 4.21
C GLU A 61 -5.90 -5.69 5.43
N ALA A 62 -4.70 -6.28 5.39
CA ALA A 62 -4.14 -6.99 6.52
C ALA A 62 -3.95 -6.07 7.73
N LYS A 63 -3.44 -4.85 7.53
CA LYS A 63 -3.34 -3.84 8.58
C LYS A 63 -4.71 -3.58 9.21
N HIS A 64 -5.71 -3.32 8.38
CA HIS A 64 -7.08 -3.10 8.84
C HIS A 64 -7.62 -4.28 9.66
N PHE A 65 -7.48 -5.51 9.17
CA PHE A 65 -7.95 -6.70 9.90
C PHE A 65 -7.21 -6.93 11.22
N ILE A 66 -5.92 -6.63 11.28
CA ILE A 66 -5.15 -6.77 12.52
C ILE A 66 -5.58 -5.73 13.55
N GLU A 67 -5.79 -4.48 13.12
CA GLU A 67 -6.15 -3.36 14.00
C GLU A 67 -7.61 -3.43 14.46
N ALA A 68 -8.52 -3.92 13.62
CA ALA A 68 -9.93 -4.01 13.93
C ALA A 68 -10.26 -5.08 14.98
N ASP A 69 -9.38 -6.07 15.19
CA ASP A 69 -9.62 -7.20 16.09
C ASP A 69 -8.43 -7.44 17.01
N PRO A 70 -8.52 -7.04 18.31
CA PRO A 70 -7.46 -7.25 19.29
C PRO A 70 -7.04 -8.71 19.46
N SER A 71 -7.97 -9.65 19.30
CA SER A 71 -7.66 -11.09 19.40
C SER A 71 -6.79 -11.53 18.22
N ARG A 72 -7.07 -11.05 17.05
CA ARG A 72 -6.26 -11.30 15.84
C ARG A 72 -4.89 -10.64 15.97
N LYS A 73 -4.80 -9.40 16.43
CA LYS A 73 -3.53 -8.73 16.69
C LYS A 73 -2.66 -9.54 17.64
N LYS A 74 -3.24 -10.07 18.72
CA LYS A 74 -2.55 -10.95 19.65
C LYS A 74 -2.05 -12.25 19.00
N ALA A 75 -2.89 -12.89 18.19
CA ALA A 75 -2.53 -14.12 17.48
C ALA A 75 -1.43 -13.91 16.44
N VAL A 76 -1.49 -12.80 15.68
CA VAL A 76 -0.45 -12.39 14.72
C VAL A 76 0.86 -12.14 15.45
N ASN A 77 0.84 -11.35 16.54
CA ASN A 77 2.03 -11.03 17.30
C ASN A 77 2.63 -12.25 17.98
N ALA A 78 1.83 -13.23 18.43
CA ALA A 78 2.35 -14.49 18.95
C ALA A 78 3.15 -15.27 17.88
N LYS A 79 2.74 -15.23 16.61
CA LYS A 79 3.51 -15.84 15.51
C LYS A 79 4.74 -15.01 15.15
N LEU A 80 4.63 -13.69 15.12
CA LEU A 80 5.75 -12.79 14.83
C LEU A 80 6.84 -12.84 15.90
N ALA A 81 6.47 -13.07 17.17
CA ALA A 81 7.42 -13.23 18.26
C ALA A 81 8.41 -14.39 18.05
N LEU A 82 8.02 -15.44 17.30
CA LEU A 82 8.91 -16.56 16.96
C LEU A 82 10.12 -16.12 16.10
N ILE A 83 10.02 -14.97 15.47
CA ILE A 83 11.09 -14.36 14.67
C ILE A 83 11.56 -13.02 15.27
N ASN A 84 11.30 -12.81 16.56
CA ASN A 84 11.66 -11.60 17.32
C ASN A 84 11.10 -10.31 16.71
N ARG A 85 9.83 -10.34 16.24
CA ARG A 85 9.14 -9.19 15.67
C ARG A 85 7.78 -8.95 16.33
N GLU A 86 7.33 -7.71 16.27
CA GLU A 86 6.03 -7.30 16.79
C GLU A 86 5.40 -6.30 15.83
N PHE A 87 4.17 -6.55 15.41
CA PHE A 87 3.37 -5.59 14.63
C PHE A 87 2.73 -4.56 15.57
N LYS A 88 3.10 -3.29 15.39
CA LYS A 88 2.61 -2.15 16.15
C LYS A 88 1.50 -1.40 15.41
N GLY A 89 1.54 -1.37 14.09
CA GLY A 89 0.62 -0.62 13.22
C GLY A 89 1.11 0.79 12.90
N THR A 90 2.37 1.11 13.21
CA THR A 90 2.91 2.46 13.07
C THR A 90 3.33 2.82 11.65
N SER A 91 3.62 1.83 10.79
CA SER A 91 3.98 2.08 9.40
C SER A 91 2.74 2.24 8.52
N GLU A 92 2.73 3.30 7.72
CA GLU A 92 1.70 3.52 6.71
C GLU A 92 2.06 2.81 5.40
N VAL A 93 1.04 2.41 4.63
CA VAL A 93 1.22 1.75 3.34
C VAL A 93 0.66 2.64 2.24
N TYR A 94 1.50 2.96 1.26
CA TYR A 94 1.13 3.79 0.11
C TYR A 94 1.33 3.02 -1.20
N HIS A 95 0.42 3.24 -2.13
CA HIS A 95 0.70 2.91 -3.54
C HIS A 95 1.49 4.06 -4.17
N ILE A 96 2.37 3.76 -5.13
CA ILE A 96 3.19 4.77 -5.80
C ILE A 96 2.35 5.92 -6.40
N SER A 97 1.15 5.62 -6.90
CA SER A 97 0.25 6.64 -7.43
C SER A 97 -0.22 7.65 -6.36
N HIS A 98 -0.43 7.19 -5.10
CA HIS A 98 -0.76 8.08 -3.99
C HIS A 98 0.43 8.98 -3.64
N VAL A 99 1.63 8.40 -3.60
CA VAL A 99 2.84 9.19 -3.34
C VAL A 99 3.06 10.24 -4.41
N LEU A 100 2.90 9.88 -5.68
CA LEU A 100 3.05 10.82 -6.80
C LEU A 100 1.97 11.91 -6.77
N HIS A 101 0.73 11.57 -6.49
CA HIS A 101 -0.38 12.52 -6.48
C HIS A 101 -0.36 13.42 -5.23
N GLU A 102 -0.22 12.83 -4.04
CA GLU A 102 -0.44 13.52 -2.76
C GLU A 102 0.85 14.13 -2.17
N LYS A 103 2.00 13.48 -2.38
CA LYS A 103 3.28 13.91 -1.78
C LYS A 103 4.15 14.70 -2.74
N VAL A 104 4.18 14.31 -4.02
CA VAL A 104 4.94 15.03 -5.06
C VAL A 104 4.13 16.19 -5.62
N GLY A 105 2.88 15.94 -5.96
CA GLY A 105 2.00 16.87 -6.65
C GLY A 105 2.17 16.87 -8.18
N LEU A 106 1.06 17.12 -8.88
CA LEU A 106 1.00 17.03 -10.32
C LEU A 106 1.88 18.09 -11.02
N GLU A 107 2.00 19.29 -10.44
CA GLU A 107 2.80 20.36 -11.02
C GLU A 107 4.29 19.98 -11.06
N LYS A 108 4.82 19.46 -9.98
CA LYS A 108 6.22 19.02 -9.93
C LYS A 108 6.49 17.85 -10.87
N ILE A 109 5.52 16.95 -11.04
CA ILE A 109 5.62 15.88 -12.03
C ILE A 109 5.68 16.48 -13.44
N ARG A 110 4.77 17.43 -13.77
CA ARG A 110 4.72 18.11 -15.05
C ARG A 110 6.04 18.82 -15.38
N GLU A 111 6.61 19.55 -14.42
CA GLU A 111 7.90 20.22 -14.57
C GLU A 111 9.07 19.25 -14.79
N SER A 112 8.95 18.02 -14.29
CA SER A 112 9.98 16.98 -14.39
C SER A 112 9.90 16.20 -15.70
N LEU A 113 8.84 16.35 -16.48
CA LEU A 113 8.68 15.63 -17.75
C LEU A 113 9.65 16.18 -18.81
N LYS A 114 10.40 15.27 -19.42
CA LYS A 114 11.28 15.57 -20.57
C LYS A 114 10.50 15.66 -21.88
N TYR A 115 9.38 14.98 -21.96
CA TYR A 115 8.51 14.90 -23.14
C TYR A 115 7.08 15.06 -22.71
N THR A 116 6.27 15.73 -23.53
CA THR A 116 4.84 15.84 -23.31
C THR A 116 4.13 14.60 -23.86
N LEU A 117 2.96 14.30 -23.32
CA LEU A 117 2.08 13.23 -23.79
C LEU A 117 1.00 13.77 -24.75
N ASP A 118 1.19 14.98 -25.24
CA ASP A 118 0.23 15.65 -26.09
C ASP A 118 -0.04 14.86 -27.38
N GLY A 119 -1.30 14.74 -27.73
CA GLY A 119 -1.74 13.97 -28.90
C GLY A 119 -1.89 12.47 -28.69
N LEU A 120 -1.50 11.93 -27.54
CA LEU A 120 -1.72 10.52 -27.23
C LEU A 120 -3.17 10.29 -26.78
N LYS A 121 -3.81 9.29 -27.35
CA LYS A 121 -5.10 8.77 -26.87
C LYS A 121 -4.84 7.69 -25.86
N ILE A 122 -5.16 7.94 -24.59
CA ILE A 122 -4.89 7.03 -23.48
C ILE A 122 -6.21 6.46 -22.95
N ALA A 123 -6.32 5.13 -22.92
CA ALA A 123 -7.37 4.44 -22.21
C ALA A 123 -6.86 4.05 -20.82
N VAL A 124 -7.61 4.38 -19.78
CA VAL A 124 -7.27 4.04 -18.40
C VAL A 124 -8.04 2.80 -17.99
N GLN A 125 -7.30 1.76 -17.61
CA GLN A 125 -7.88 0.59 -16.95
C GLN A 125 -7.43 0.59 -15.48
N PRO A 126 -8.32 0.95 -14.55
CA PRO A 126 -7.99 0.94 -13.13
C PRO A 126 -7.82 -0.51 -12.64
N GLY A 127 -6.82 -0.73 -11.79
CA GLY A 127 -6.58 -2.04 -11.19
C GLY A 127 -7.63 -2.39 -10.14
N CYS A 128 -8.22 -3.59 -10.21
CA CYS A 128 -9.26 -4.04 -9.28
C CYS A 128 -8.84 -3.93 -7.82
N HIS A 129 -7.61 -4.31 -7.48
CA HIS A 129 -7.12 -4.29 -6.10
C HIS A 129 -7.00 -2.88 -5.51
N ILE A 130 -6.61 -1.90 -6.30
CA ILE A 130 -6.58 -0.49 -5.88
C ILE A 130 -8.00 0.02 -5.60
N LEU A 131 -8.95 -0.28 -6.50
CA LEU A 131 -10.32 0.20 -6.37
C LEU A 131 -11.06 -0.44 -5.20
N HIS A 132 -10.86 -1.73 -4.96
CA HIS A 132 -11.51 -2.44 -3.87
C HIS A 132 -11.15 -1.84 -2.52
N ILE A 133 -9.89 -1.53 -2.30
CA ILE A 133 -9.42 -0.96 -1.04
C ILE A 133 -9.86 0.49 -0.86
N LEU A 134 -9.86 1.29 -1.92
CA LEU A 134 -10.42 2.63 -1.89
C LEU A 134 -11.92 2.62 -1.53
N GLY A 135 -12.65 1.57 -1.92
CA GLY A 135 -14.05 1.36 -1.55
C GLY A 135 -14.26 0.89 -0.11
N CYS A 136 -13.35 0.07 0.43
CA CYS A 136 -13.48 -0.50 1.77
C CYS A 136 -12.84 0.36 2.86
N LEU A 137 -11.77 1.07 2.57
CA LEU A 137 -11.05 1.88 3.54
C LEU A 137 -11.46 3.35 3.51
N CYS A 138 -12.58 3.70 2.86
CA CYS A 138 -13.08 5.08 2.73
C CYS A 138 -12.31 6.11 3.58
N ARG A 139 -11.04 6.30 3.32
CA ARG A 139 -10.51 7.65 3.48
C ARG A 139 -11.26 8.47 2.44
N PRO A 140 -11.72 9.66 2.75
CA PRO A 140 -12.20 10.55 1.72
C PRO A 140 -11.01 10.84 0.79
N CYS A 141 -10.71 9.92 -0.12
CA CYS A 141 -10.08 10.28 -1.37
C CYS A 141 -11.04 11.29 -1.94
N GLY A 142 -10.69 12.55 -1.74
CA GLY A 142 -11.47 13.65 -2.27
C GLY A 142 -11.86 13.24 -3.66
N GLN A 143 -13.12 13.36 -3.94
CA GLN A 143 -13.79 13.13 -5.20
C GLN A 143 -12.78 13.20 -6.34
N VAL A 144 -12.52 12.07 -6.99
CA VAL A 144 -11.98 12.13 -8.35
C VAL A 144 -13.04 12.88 -9.13
N GLU A 145 -12.87 14.18 -9.18
CA GLU A 145 -13.68 15.02 -10.06
C GLU A 145 -13.54 14.38 -11.44
N ARG A 146 -14.64 13.88 -11.94
CA ARG A 146 -14.76 13.49 -13.33
C ARG A 146 -14.73 14.79 -14.13
N THR A 147 -13.55 15.39 -14.26
CA THR A 147 -13.35 16.53 -15.11
C THR A 147 -13.38 16.03 -16.54
N GLY A 148 -14.46 16.38 -17.22
CA GLY A 148 -14.46 16.56 -18.65
C GLY A 148 -14.96 15.39 -19.48
N ARG A 149 -16.28 15.24 -19.53
CA ARG A 149 -16.88 15.01 -20.86
C ARG A 149 -17.05 16.37 -21.53
N GLN A 150 -16.26 16.62 -22.51
CA GLN A 150 -16.67 17.35 -23.73
C GLN A 150 -15.88 16.77 -24.89
#